data_7b1a5a1138a6b055893444622d39f4f1
#
_entry.id   7b1a5a1138a6b055893444622d39f4f1
#
_cell.length_a   1.000
_cell.length_b   1.000
_cell.length_c   1.000
_cell.angle_alpha   90.00
_cell.angle_beta   90.00
_cell.angle_gamma   90.00
#
_symmetry.space_group_name_H-M   'P 1'
#
loop_
_entity.id
_entity.type
_entity.pdbx_description
1 polymer ?
#
loop_
_entity_poly.entity_id
_entity_poly.type
_entity_poly.pdbx_seq_one_letter_code
_entity_poly.pdbx_strand_id
1 'polypeptide(L)'
;MKIMNKILLILTSAALALTVRADDEDKIPTRHNEATIAQLQAEMASGRLTSVDLTKEYIARIAALDQKHEGVNSIIELNPDALDMARNADRLRRQGRVLGPLHGIPILLKDNIDTGDKMQTSAGSFALVGQPAQQDSTVAANLRAGGAVILGKTNLSEWANFRSFEATSGWSGRGGQTNNPYGLDRNPCGSSAGSGAAASANFAAVSLGTETDGSIVCPGNANGVAALKPTVGLVSRAGVVPISHTQDTVGPHGRTVADCAATLGVIQSRTFDGRDPATGGVPLGWQGTGRTRPTNIPTNYTQFVNAQGLQGARLGLTRAGLNGFDPLVPTPQPVLDAFEAAVDALTAAGATVIDLDAAGFTFPSADGEFFVLLYEFKGDIARYFATRVGVPVAGGNLQTAIDFNNAHADVEMPFFNQDIFDLAQTINLDPNFINPNFGFSYNQALTIDHNAGVNGIDRAISQFHLDAVVSATDNPAWSTDLIYGDHFIFGTSGLAAAPGYPIVQVPAGIVFGAPLGLSFFGTAFSEPTLIKLASGFEAATRVRAHNLPTFADTVPSHNIQGTTPRPSHKQSNKAAVKTPNAPNAKMPHHHM
;
A
#
# COMPACT_ATOMS: atom_id res chain seq x y z
N MET A 1 4.09 -36.16 -19.97
CA MET A 1 3.47 -37.05 -18.96
C MET A 1 4.40 -37.46 -17.81
N LYS A 2 5.57 -36.86 -17.64
CA LYS A 2 6.49 -37.07 -16.48
C LYS A 2 6.79 -35.81 -15.68
N ILE A 3 6.26 -34.64 -16.08
CA ILE A 3 6.44 -33.35 -15.41
C ILE A 3 5.20 -33.01 -14.54
N MET A 4 4.03 -33.49 -14.91
CA MET A 4 2.79 -33.26 -14.15
C MET A 4 2.73 -33.94 -12.76
N ASN A 5 3.56 -34.97 -12.53
CA ASN A 5 3.60 -35.65 -11.22
C ASN A 5 4.55 -35.04 -10.20
N LYS A 6 5.30 -33.97 -10.54
CA LYS A 6 6.16 -33.28 -9.57
C LYS A 6 5.51 -32.02 -8.99
N ILE A 7 4.49 -31.48 -9.64
CA ILE A 7 3.77 -30.29 -9.15
C ILE A 7 2.73 -30.69 -8.06
N LEU A 8 2.26 -31.93 -8.07
CA LEU A 8 1.30 -32.41 -7.07
C LEU A 8 1.93 -32.81 -5.72
N LEU A 9 3.26 -32.67 -5.56
CA LEU A 9 3.96 -33.06 -4.33
C LEU A 9 4.40 -31.86 -3.45
N ILE A 10 4.05 -30.64 -3.82
CA ILE A 10 4.37 -29.43 -3.03
C ILE A 10 3.14 -28.92 -2.23
N LEU A 11 1.98 -29.53 -2.39
CA LEU A 11 0.75 -29.19 -1.64
C LEU A 11 0.59 -29.92 -0.30
N THR A 12 1.63 -30.59 0.21
CA THR A 12 1.66 -31.06 1.60
C THR A 12 2.54 -30.17 2.47
N SER A 13 2.20 -28.89 2.56
CA SER A 13 2.64 -28.06 3.67
C SER A 13 1.98 -28.60 4.93
N ALA A 14 2.79 -29.03 5.87
CA ALA A 14 2.37 -29.61 7.14
C ALA A 14 1.32 -28.70 7.79
N ALA A 15 0.07 -29.17 7.79
CA ALA A 15 -0.95 -28.67 8.69
C ALA A 15 -0.44 -28.92 10.11
N LEU A 16 0.08 -27.87 10.75
CA LEU A 16 0.29 -27.85 12.20
C LEU A 16 -1.11 -27.80 12.82
N ALA A 17 -1.74 -28.95 12.94
CA ALA A 17 -2.99 -29.11 13.65
C ALA A 17 -2.73 -28.78 15.13
N LEU A 18 -2.90 -27.51 15.48
CA LEU A 18 -3.21 -27.13 16.86
C LEU A 18 -4.56 -27.77 17.15
N THR A 19 -4.58 -28.81 17.97
CA THR A 19 -5.80 -29.35 18.58
C THR A 19 -6.37 -28.29 19.53
N VAL A 20 -7.11 -27.32 18.96
CA VAL A 20 -8.04 -26.48 19.70
C VAL A 20 -9.22 -27.38 20.04
N ARG A 21 -9.59 -27.47 21.32
CA ARG A 21 -10.78 -28.18 21.75
C ARG A 21 -12.01 -27.57 21.08
N ALA A 22 -12.92 -28.41 20.62
CA ALA A 22 -14.11 -28.06 19.84
C ALA A 22 -15.10 -27.09 20.50
N ASP A 23 -14.88 -26.69 21.76
CA ASP A 23 -15.78 -25.81 22.51
C ASP A 23 -15.41 -24.32 22.44
N ASP A 24 -14.32 -23.93 21.75
CA ASP A 24 -13.86 -22.54 21.60
C ASP A 24 -13.91 -22.01 20.13
N GLU A 25 -14.56 -22.75 19.23
CA GLU A 25 -14.54 -22.44 17.78
C GLU A 25 -15.34 -21.19 17.37
N ASP A 26 -16.12 -20.56 18.25
CA ASP A 26 -17.06 -19.50 17.85
C ASP A 26 -16.70 -18.06 18.25
N LYS A 27 -15.55 -17.81 18.86
CA LYS A 27 -15.19 -16.43 19.24
C LYS A 27 -13.93 -15.94 18.52
N ILE A 28 -14.15 -15.05 17.51
CA ILE A 28 -13.05 -14.30 16.88
C ILE A 28 -12.29 -13.54 17.98
N PRO A 29 -10.96 -13.72 18.11
CA PRO A 29 -10.19 -13.00 19.12
C PRO A 29 -10.28 -11.49 18.93
N THR A 30 -10.68 -10.77 19.95
CA THR A 30 -10.90 -9.31 19.90
C THR A 30 -10.22 -8.54 21.03
N ARG A 31 -9.52 -9.22 21.92
CA ARG A 31 -8.97 -8.62 23.14
C ARG A 31 -8.05 -7.43 22.87
N HIS A 32 -7.20 -7.53 21.84
CA HIS A 32 -6.25 -6.48 21.50
C HIS A 32 -6.62 -5.76 20.19
N ASN A 33 -7.91 -5.83 19.78
CA ASN A 33 -8.38 -5.01 18.67
C ASN A 33 -8.16 -3.53 18.98
N GLU A 34 -7.71 -2.79 17.97
CA GLU A 34 -7.39 -1.36 18.05
C GLU A 34 -6.30 -1.01 19.10
N ALA A 35 -5.65 -2.00 19.73
CA ALA A 35 -4.56 -1.73 20.66
C ALA A 35 -3.36 -1.14 19.92
N THR A 36 -2.87 0.00 20.41
CA THR A 36 -1.65 0.63 19.88
C THR A 36 -0.39 -0.11 20.31
N ILE A 37 0.71 0.07 19.57
CA ILE A 37 2.03 -0.47 19.96
C ILE A 37 2.39 -0.07 21.39
N ALA A 38 2.12 1.18 21.78
CA ALA A 38 2.40 1.66 23.14
C ALA A 38 1.61 0.91 24.22
N GLN A 39 0.32 0.63 23.97
CA GLN A 39 -0.52 -0.15 24.87
C GLN A 39 -0.05 -1.61 24.96
N LEU A 40 0.25 -2.23 23.81
CA LEU A 40 0.79 -3.60 23.77
C LEU A 40 2.13 -3.70 24.52
N GLN A 41 3.02 -2.74 24.35
CA GLN A 41 4.29 -2.68 25.08
C GLN A 41 4.08 -2.50 26.59
N ALA A 42 3.12 -1.66 27.00
CA ALA A 42 2.80 -1.48 28.42
C ALA A 42 2.24 -2.78 29.05
N GLU A 43 1.41 -3.54 28.34
CA GLU A 43 0.92 -4.83 28.80
C GLU A 43 2.04 -5.87 28.87
N MET A 44 2.92 -5.93 27.88
CA MET A 44 4.09 -6.81 27.90
C MET A 44 5.07 -6.45 29.03
N ALA A 45 5.28 -5.15 29.29
CA ALA A 45 6.16 -4.70 30.37
C ALA A 45 5.61 -5.05 31.76
N SER A 46 4.29 -5.04 31.91
CA SER A 46 3.62 -5.44 33.17
C SER A 46 3.43 -6.96 33.33
N GLY A 47 3.79 -7.76 32.32
CA GLY A 47 3.61 -9.21 32.32
C GLY A 47 2.17 -9.69 32.09
N ARG A 48 1.23 -8.78 31.74
CA ARG A 48 -0.16 -9.15 31.42
C ARG A 48 -0.33 -9.74 30.02
N LEU A 49 0.65 -9.53 29.15
CA LEU A 49 0.70 -10.02 27.78
C LEU A 49 2.08 -10.58 27.48
N THR A 50 2.16 -11.66 26.72
CA THR A 50 3.41 -12.12 26.12
C THR A 50 3.39 -11.92 24.61
N SER A 51 4.58 -11.85 23.99
CA SER A 51 4.70 -11.81 22.53
C SER A 51 4.09 -13.07 21.90
N VAL A 52 4.25 -14.23 22.55
CA VAL A 52 3.66 -15.50 22.10
C VAL A 52 2.13 -15.44 22.10
N ASP A 53 1.52 -14.89 23.17
CA ASP A 53 0.05 -14.81 23.25
C ASP A 53 -0.51 -13.87 22.18
N LEU A 54 0.11 -12.69 22.00
CA LEU A 54 -0.27 -11.74 20.96
C LEU A 54 -0.12 -12.33 19.54
N THR A 55 0.98 -13.04 19.30
CA THR A 55 1.21 -13.70 18.00
C THR A 55 0.15 -14.76 17.71
N LYS A 56 -0.22 -15.57 18.71
CA LYS A 56 -1.29 -16.56 18.58
C LYS A 56 -2.65 -15.90 18.33
N GLU A 57 -2.94 -14.80 19.02
CA GLU A 57 -4.19 -14.06 18.85
C GLU A 57 -4.34 -13.55 17.39
N TYR A 58 -3.28 -12.95 16.83
CA TYR A 58 -3.30 -12.50 15.45
C TYR A 58 -3.41 -13.67 14.45
N ILE A 59 -2.69 -14.77 14.65
CA ILE A 59 -2.81 -15.96 13.79
C ILE A 59 -4.25 -16.52 13.82
N ALA A 60 -4.86 -16.62 15.00
CA ALA A 60 -6.24 -17.09 15.13
C ALA A 60 -7.24 -16.14 14.46
N ARG A 61 -7.00 -14.83 14.56
CA ARG A 61 -7.83 -13.82 13.89
C ARG A 61 -7.70 -13.88 12.37
N ILE A 62 -6.48 -14.06 11.85
CA ILE A 62 -6.22 -14.28 10.41
C ILE A 62 -6.99 -15.53 9.94
N ALA A 63 -6.87 -16.65 10.64
CA ALA A 63 -7.60 -17.86 10.28
C ALA A 63 -9.13 -17.66 10.29
N ALA A 64 -9.64 -16.81 11.19
CA ALA A 64 -11.07 -16.56 11.34
C ALA A 64 -11.67 -15.60 10.30
N LEU A 65 -10.92 -14.61 9.81
CA LEU A 65 -11.45 -13.51 8.99
C LEU A 65 -10.76 -13.34 7.64
N ASP A 66 -9.50 -13.79 7.51
CA ASP A 66 -8.72 -13.58 6.30
C ASP A 66 -8.81 -14.77 5.34
N GLN A 67 -8.61 -15.97 5.86
CA GLN A 67 -8.44 -17.20 5.08
C GLN A 67 -9.75 -17.98 4.86
N LYS A 68 -10.90 -17.43 5.24
CA LYS A 68 -12.20 -18.02 4.94
C LYS A 68 -12.60 -17.76 3.48
N HIS A 69 -13.46 -18.61 2.93
CA HIS A 69 -14.19 -18.29 1.71
C HIS A 69 -14.94 -16.95 1.95
N GLU A 70 -14.75 -15.99 1.04
CA GLU A 70 -15.27 -14.61 1.19
C GLU A 70 -14.65 -13.82 2.36
N GLY A 71 -13.42 -14.16 2.78
CA GLY A 71 -12.63 -13.41 3.75
C GLY A 71 -11.90 -12.22 3.15
N VAL A 72 -11.06 -11.57 3.95
CA VAL A 72 -10.27 -10.40 3.51
C VAL A 72 -9.19 -10.80 2.50
N ASN A 73 -8.62 -12.00 2.62
CA ASN A 73 -7.55 -12.52 1.76
C ASN A 73 -6.35 -11.57 1.63
N SER A 74 -5.94 -10.99 2.74
CA SER A 74 -4.84 -10.03 2.78
C SER A 74 -3.48 -10.66 3.04
N ILE A 75 -3.44 -11.92 3.54
CA ILE A 75 -2.21 -12.64 3.89
C ILE A 75 -1.90 -13.69 2.82
N ILE A 76 -0.79 -13.50 2.11
CA ILE A 76 -0.34 -14.44 1.08
C ILE A 76 0.50 -15.59 1.67
N GLU A 77 1.19 -15.35 2.79
CA GLU A 77 2.01 -16.36 3.46
C GLU A 77 2.24 -16.02 4.95
N LEU A 78 2.05 -16.99 5.84
CA LEU A 78 2.42 -16.86 7.26
C LEU A 78 3.84 -17.35 7.49
N ASN A 79 4.57 -16.66 8.37
CA ASN A 79 5.91 -17.06 8.75
C ASN A 79 5.87 -18.30 9.65
N PRO A 80 6.42 -19.46 9.22
CA PRO A 80 6.44 -20.67 10.05
C PRO A 80 7.26 -20.50 11.34
N ASP A 81 8.17 -19.52 11.38
CA ASP A 81 9.05 -19.26 12.52
C ASP A 81 8.53 -18.13 13.44
N ALA A 82 7.32 -17.57 13.18
CA ALA A 82 6.78 -16.43 13.93
C ALA A 82 6.69 -16.70 15.44
N LEU A 83 6.22 -17.90 15.85
CA LEU A 83 6.12 -18.28 17.26
C LEU A 83 7.48 -18.48 17.92
N ASP A 84 8.50 -18.92 17.18
CA ASP A 84 9.87 -19.03 17.69
C ASP A 84 10.49 -17.65 17.90
N MET A 85 10.25 -16.71 16.98
CA MET A 85 10.63 -15.30 17.15
C MET A 85 9.96 -14.69 18.38
N ALA A 86 8.65 -14.92 18.57
CA ALA A 86 7.91 -14.45 19.73
C ALA A 86 8.45 -15.03 21.05
N ARG A 87 8.71 -16.34 21.09
CA ARG A 87 9.36 -16.99 22.26
C ARG A 87 10.72 -16.38 22.59
N ASN A 88 11.51 -16.07 21.56
CA ASN A 88 12.82 -15.42 21.77
C ASN A 88 12.65 -13.99 22.31
N ALA A 89 11.70 -13.21 21.79
CA ALA A 89 11.40 -11.88 22.30
C ALA A 89 10.99 -11.91 23.79
N ASP A 90 10.09 -12.83 24.17
CA ASP A 90 9.69 -13.01 25.56
C ASP A 90 10.86 -13.42 26.46
N ARG A 91 11.76 -14.29 25.96
CA ARG A 91 12.98 -14.69 26.69
C ARG A 91 13.90 -13.49 26.94
N LEU A 92 14.14 -12.67 25.91
CA LEU A 92 14.96 -11.47 26.02
C LEU A 92 14.35 -10.46 27.02
N ARG A 93 13.03 -10.25 26.95
CA ARG A 93 12.32 -9.37 27.88
C ARG A 93 12.44 -9.82 29.33
N ARG A 94 12.30 -11.12 29.61
CA ARG A 94 12.53 -11.68 30.97
C ARG A 94 13.96 -11.46 31.46
N GLN A 95 14.93 -11.35 30.57
CA GLN A 95 16.33 -11.02 30.87
C GLN A 95 16.58 -9.50 31.00
N GLY A 96 15.54 -8.65 30.99
CA GLY A 96 15.65 -7.20 31.01
C GLY A 96 16.12 -6.58 29.69
N ARG A 97 16.15 -7.33 28.59
CA ARG A 97 16.61 -6.89 27.28
C ARG A 97 15.42 -6.60 26.38
N VAL A 98 15.04 -5.34 26.25
CA VAL A 98 14.06 -4.81 25.28
C VAL A 98 14.82 -4.08 24.20
N LEU A 99 14.69 -4.52 22.93
CA LEU A 99 15.52 -4.05 21.81
C LEU A 99 15.01 -2.77 21.16
N GLY A 100 13.76 -2.38 21.42
CA GLY A 100 13.16 -1.18 20.84
C GLY A 100 11.64 -1.16 21.00
N PRO A 101 10.97 -0.17 20.42
CA PRO A 101 9.51 -0.01 20.54
C PRO A 101 8.72 -1.15 19.89
N LEU A 102 9.32 -1.89 18.95
CA LEU A 102 8.69 -3.03 18.26
C LEU A 102 9.09 -4.38 18.85
N HIS A 103 9.81 -4.42 19.97
CA HIS A 103 10.26 -5.67 20.57
C HIS A 103 9.10 -6.58 20.98
N GLY A 104 9.00 -7.74 20.33
CA GLY A 104 7.92 -8.72 20.55
C GLY A 104 6.59 -8.38 19.88
N ILE A 105 6.53 -7.33 19.08
CA ILE A 105 5.34 -6.89 18.33
C ILE A 105 5.27 -7.62 16.98
N PRO A 106 4.17 -8.33 16.67
CA PRO A 106 3.97 -8.95 15.37
C PRO A 106 3.68 -7.89 14.28
N ILE A 107 4.41 -8.01 13.16
CA ILE A 107 4.38 -7.10 12.01
C ILE A 107 4.28 -7.92 10.73
N LEU A 108 3.52 -7.43 9.76
CA LEU A 108 3.39 -8.00 8.42
C LEU A 108 4.19 -7.18 7.41
N LEU A 109 4.71 -7.84 6.37
CA LEU A 109 5.47 -7.23 5.28
C LEU A 109 4.80 -7.51 3.95
N LYS A 110 4.72 -6.51 3.07
CA LYS A 110 4.28 -6.72 1.67
C LYS A 110 5.17 -7.74 0.98
N ASP A 111 4.60 -8.59 0.15
CA ASP A 111 5.31 -9.73 -0.48
C ASP A 111 6.31 -9.32 -1.58
N ASN A 112 6.64 -8.04 -1.68
CA ASN A 112 7.76 -7.55 -2.48
C ASN A 112 8.97 -7.11 -1.62
N ILE A 113 8.95 -7.35 -0.31
CA ILE A 113 10.03 -7.03 0.63
C ILE A 113 10.73 -8.33 1.03
N ASP A 114 12.02 -8.46 0.69
CA ASP A 114 12.81 -9.66 0.96
C ASP A 114 12.92 -9.98 2.45
N THR A 115 12.75 -11.26 2.75
CA THR A 115 13.09 -11.85 4.05
C THR A 115 13.99 -13.08 3.84
N GLY A 116 15.16 -13.07 4.48
CA GLY A 116 16.15 -14.16 4.42
C GLY A 116 15.76 -15.32 5.35
N ASP A 117 14.54 -15.82 5.21
CA ASP A 117 13.95 -16.90 5.99
C ASP A 117 13.26 -17.94 5.09
N LYS A 118 12.23 -18.61 5.57
CA LYS A 118 11.53 -19.67 4.82
C LYS A 118 10.42 -19.14 3.91
N MET A 119 10.04 -17.87 4.06
CA MET A 119 8.96 -17.27 3.27
C MET A 119 9.43 -16.87 1.87
N GLN A 120 8.50 -16.90 0.93
CA GLN A 120 8.73 -16.36 -0.40
C GLN A 120 8.74 -14.83 -0.40
N THR A 121 9.36 -14.25 -1.41
CA THR A 121 9.15 -12.86 -1.84
C THR A 121 8.86 -12.94 -3.33
N SER A 122 7.60 -12.77 -3.69
CA SER A 122 7.13 -13.11 -5.03
C SER A 122 6.55 -11.92 -5.82
N ALA A 123 6.37 -10.76 -5.19
CA ALA A 123 5.59 -9.66 -5.79
C ALA A 123 4.22 -10.12 -6.33
N GLY A 124 3.66 -11.20 -5.75
CA GLY A 124 2.40 -11.80 -6.14
C GLY A 124 2.46 -12.74 -7.34
N SER A 125 3.59 -12.88 -8.02
CA SER A 125 3.78 -13.70 -9.23
C SER A 125 4.51 -15.01 -8.95
N PHE A 126 4.15 -16.08 -9.65
CA PHE A 126 4.88 -17.34 -9.62
C PHE A 126 6.27 -17.26 -10.27
N ALA A 127 6.54 -16.22 -11.05
CA ALA A 127 7.87 -15.99 -11.64
C ALA A 127 8.99 -15.88 -10.59
N LEU A 128 8.66 -15.46 -9.37
CA LEU A 128 9.60 -15.31 -8.25
C LEU A 128 9.44 -16.40 -7.17
N VAL A 129 8.60 -17.40 -7.39
CA VAL A 129 8.40 -18.52 -6.44
C VAL A 129 9.43 -19.62 -6.67
N GLY A 130 10.05 -20.08 -5.58
CA GLY A 130 11.08 -21.12 -5.62
C GLY A 130 11.92 -21.10 -4.34
N GLN A 131 13.22 -20.79 -4.46
CA GLN A 131 14.03 -20.57 -3.27
C GLN A 131 13.72 -19.18 -2.68
N PRO A 132 13.52 -19.06 -1.35
CA PRO A 132 13.40 -17.78 -0.67
C PRO A 132 14.57 -16.84 -0.97
N ALA A 133 14.38 -15.54 -0.68
CA ALA A 133 15.46 -14.57 -0.76
C ALA A 133 16.64 -15.00 0.14
N GLN A 134 17.87 -14.85 -0.34
CA GLN A 134 19.05 -15.34 0.39
C GLN A 134 19.43 -14.47 1.59
N GLN A 135 18.91 -13.25 1.65
CA GLN A 135 19.16 -12.29 2.71
C GLN A 135 17.94 -11.43 2.97
N ASP A 136 17.85 -10.87 4.16
CA ASP A 136 16.87 -9.85 4.49
C ASP A 136 17.08 -8.58 3.64
N SER A 137 15.97 -7.93 3.29
CA SER A 137 16.00 -6.50 2.99
C SER A 137 16.53 -5.73 4.19
N THR A 138 17.04 -4.52 3.97
CA THR A 138 17.47 -3.66 5.09
C THR A 138 16.33 -3.42 6.08
N VAL A 139 15.11 -3.27 5.58
CA VAL A 139 13.90 -3.10 6.42
C VAL A 139 13.65 -4.33 7.29
N ALA A 140 13.67 -5.53 6.73
CA ALA A 140 13.47 -6.77 7.49
C ALA A 140 14.59 -6.98 8.53
N ALA A 141 15.84 -6.70 8.16
CA ALA A 141 16.98 -6.76 9.07
C ALA A 141 16.83 -5.77 10.25
N ASN A 142 16.40 -4.53 9.98
CA ASN A 142 16.15 -3.52 11.00
C ASN A 142 15.01 -3.91 11.95
N LEU A 143 13.93 -4.50 11.42
CA LEU A 143 12.83 -5.03 12.24
C LEU A 143 13.30 -6.15 13.16
N ARG A 144 14.06 -7.12 12.64
CA ARG A 144 14.65 -8.20 13.47
C ARG A 144 15.60 -7.65 14.52
N ALA A 145 16.45 -6.70 14.16
CA ALA A 145 17.35 -6.03 15.11
C ALA A 145 16.58 -5.26 16.20
N GLY A 146 15.42 -4.68 15.86
CA GLY A 146 14.47 -4.06 16.79
C GLY A 146 13.64 -5.05 17.61
N GLY A 147 13.79 -6.37 17.37
CA GLY A 147 13.10 -7.43 18.08
C GLY A 147 11.64 -7.64 17.67
N ALA A 148 11.22 -7.11 16.52
CA ALA A 148 9.89 -7.36 15.98
C ALA A 148 9.71 -8.84 15.59
N VAL A 149 8.47 -9.33 15.64
CA VAL A 149 8.09 -10.64 15.13
C VAL A 149 7.56 -10.47 13.71
N ILE A 150 8.30 -10.94 12.71
CA ILE A 150 7.79 -10.95 11.34
C ILE A 150 6.75 -12.07 11.23
N LEU A 151 5.47 -11.67 11.18
CA LEU A 151 4.33 -12.58 11.25
C LEU A 151 4.05 -13.27 9.92
N GLY A 152 4.32 -12.59 8.80
CA GLY A 152 4.01 -13.11 7.47
C GLY A 152 4.17 -12.07 6.38
N LYS A 153 3.74 -12.45 5.18
CA LYS A 153 3.69 -11.61 3.99
C LYS A 153 2.25 -11.26 3.65
N THR A 154 2.02 -9.99 3.30
CA THR A 154 0.73 -9.53 2.81
C THR A 154 0.65 -9.63 1.30
N ASN A 155 -0.53 -9.97 0.79
CA ASN A 155 -0.82 -9.91 -0.63
C ASN A 155 -0.71 -8.46 -1.15
N LEU A 156 -0.62 -8.32 -2.45
CA LEU A 156 -0.44 -7.03 -3.12
C LEU A 156 -1.08 -7.11 -4.51
N SER A 157 -1.29 -5.96 -5.13
CA SER A 157 -1.51 -5.96 -6.57
C SER A 157 -0.25 -6.45 -7.25
N GLU A 158 -0.38 -7.43 -8.14
CA GLU A 158 0.75 -8.12 -8.75
C GLU A 158 1.75 -7.15 -9.39
N TRP A 159 3.06 -7.38 -9.14
CA TRP A 159 4.14 -6.49 -9.57
C TRP A 159 3.91 -5.03 -9.19
N ALA A 160 3.25 -4.80 -8.04
CA ALA A 160 2.93 -3.48 -7.50
C ALA A 160 2.10 -2.60 -8.45
N ASN A 161 1.14 -3.18 -9.19
CA ASN A 161 0.31 -2.57 -10.24
C ASN A 161 1.08 -2.20 -11.52
N PHE A 162 2.35 -2.58 -11.66
CA PHE A 162 3.17 -2.14 -12.79
C PHE A 162 3.25 -3.17 -13.93
N ARG A 163 2.27 -4.10 -14.01
CA ARG A 163 2.20 -5.08 -15.11
C ARG A 163 1.25 -4.64 -16.23
N SER A 164 0.09 -4.07 -15.89
CA SER A 164 -0.95 -3.70 -16.87
C SER A 164 -1.72 -2.46 -16.41
N PHE A 165 -2.18 -1.64 -17.37
CA PHE A 165 -3.11 -0.54 -17.10
C PHE A 165 -4.50 -1.02 -16.65
N GLU A 166 -4.86 -2.26 -17.01
CA GLU A 166 -6.13 -2.90 -16.68
C GLU A 166 -6.06 -3.69 -15.35
N ALA A 167 -4.97 -3.53 -14.59
CA ALA A 167 -4.78 -4.26 -13.34
C ALA A 167 -5.88 -3.90 -12.33
N THR A 168 -6.45 -4.92 -11.69
CA THR A 168 -7.32 -4.76 -10.53
C THR A 168 -6.48 -4.76 -9.26
N SER A 169 -6.53 -3.67 -8.50
CA SER A 169 -5.79 -3.54 -7.24
C SER A 169 -6.18 -4.63 -6.24
N GLY A 170 -5.16 -5.19 -5.60
CA GLY A 170 -5.30 -6.28 -4.64
C GLY A 170 -5.34 -7.68 -5.24
N TRP A 171 -5.36 -7.81 -6.58
CA TRP A 171 -5.24 -9.11 -7.23
C TRP A 171 -3.78 -9.47 -7.52
N SER A 172 -3.44 -10.74 -7.32
CA SER A 172 -2.17 -11.32 -7.77
C SER A 172 -2.35 -12.79 -8.16
N GLY A 173 -1.54 -13.27 -9.11
CA GLY A 173 -1.60 -14.68 -9.56
C GLY A 173 -1.37 -15.67 -8.43
N ARG A 174 -0.46 -15.36 -7.49
CA ARG A 174 -0.16 -16.22 -6.33
C ARG A 174 -1.19 -16.09 -5.20
N GLY A 175 -1.69 -14.88 -4.94
CA GLY A 175 -2.52 -14.59 -3.76
C GLY A 175 -4.02 -14.45 -4.03
N GLY A 176 -4.43 -14.32 -5.30
CA GLY A 176 -5.83 -13.98 -5.64
C GLY A 176 -6.18 -12.54 -5.24
N GLN A 177 -7.48 -12.26 -5.09
CA GLN A 177 -8.00 -10.93 -4.78
C GLN A 177 -8.06 -10.68 -3.28
N THR A 178 -7.47 -9.60 -2.82
CA THR A 178 -7.67 -9.03 -1.48
C THR A 178 -8.93 -8.19 -1.45
N ASN A 179 -9.75 -8.36 -0.43
CA ASN A 179 -11.00 -7.62 -0.20
C ASN A 179 -10.83 -6.55 0.88
N ASN A 180 -11.67 -5.53 0.85
CA ASN A 180 -11.63 -4.43 1.80
C ASN A 180 -12.42 -4.80 3.08
N PRO A 181 -11.84 -4.67 4.30
CA PRO A 181 -12.54 -4.97 5.55
C PRO A 181 -13.78 -4.10 5.85
N TYR A 182 -13.88 -2.91 5.25
CA TYR A 182 -15.07 -2.04 5.37
C TYR A 182 -16.24 -2.51 4.50
N GLY A 183 -15.93 -3.21 3.40
CA GLY A 183 -16.91 -3.85 2.53
C GLY A 183 -16.22 -4.92 1.71
N LEU A 184 -16.55 -6.20 1.93
CA LEU A 184 -15.85 -7.32 1.28
C LEU A 184 -16.07 -7.36 -0.24
N ASP A 185 -17.07 -6.65 -0.75
CA ASP A 185 -17.33 -6.41 -2.17
C ASP A 185 -16.57 -5.19 -2.73
N ARG A 186 -15.75 -4.51 -1.91
CA ARG A 186 -15.00 -3.32 -2.29
C ARG A 186 -13.52 -3.60 -2.49
N ASN A 187 -12.94 -2.82 -3.41
CA ASN A 187 -11.51 -2.86 -3.68
C ASN A 187 -10.72 -2.24 -2.51
N PRO A 188 -9.62 -2.86 -2.05
CA PRO A 188 -8.77 -2.30 -0.99
C PRO A 188 -7.82 -1.22 -1.47
N CYS A 189 -7.87 -0.81 -2.76
CA CYS A 189 -6.82 -0.09 -3.46
C CYS A 189 -5.48 -0.84 -3.44
N GLY A 190 -4.48 -0.28 -4.07
CA GLY A 190 -3.17 -0.93 -4.20
C GLY A 190 -2.03 0.08 -4.37
N SER A 191 -0.85 -0.41 -4.55
CA SER A 191 -0.52 -1.84 -4.67
C SER A 191 -0.32 -2.55 -3.31
N SER A 192 -0.21 -1.84 -2.18
CA SER A 192 -0.07 -2.47 -0.85
C SER A 192 -1.41 -2.90 -0.25
N ALA A 193 -2.26 -3.52 -1.08
CA ALA A 193 -3.64 -3.90 -0.78
C ALA A 193 -3.77 -4.72 0.51
N GLY A 194 -3.03 -5.83 0.58
CA GLY A 194 -3.04 -6.68 1.76
C GLY A 194 -2.46 -6.00 3.00
N SER A 195 -1.49 -5.06 2.84
CA SER A 195 -0.92 -4.35 3.99
C SER A 195 -1.93 -3.39 4.62
N GLY A 196 -2.64 -2.59 3.80
CA GLY A 196 -3.72 -1.71 4.27
C GLY A 196 -4.86 -2.50 4.92
N ALA A 197 -5.34 -3.55 4.22
CA ALA A 197 -6.43 -4.40 4.69
C ALA A 197 -6.08 -5.15 5.99
N ALA A 198 -4.86 -5.73 6.10
CA ALA A 198 -4.42 -6.43 7.30
C ALA A 198 -4.30 -5.52 8.53
N ALA A 199 -3.76 -4.30 8.36
CA ALA A 199 -3.71 -3.30 9.43
C ALA A 199 -5.12 -2.92 9.88
N SER A 200 -6.02 -2.70 8.93
CA SER A 200 -7.43 -2.36 9.18
C SER A 200 -8.16 -3.48 9.91
N ALA A 201 -7.95 -4.73 9.48
CA ALA A 201 -8.58 -5.91 10.05
C ALA A 201 -8.00 -6.35 11.40
N ASN A 202 -6.98 -5.66 11.94
CA ASN A 202 -6.29 -6.07 13.16
C ASN A 202 -5.62 -7.44 13.05
N PHE A 203 -4.98 -7.75 11.93
CA PHE A 203 -4.22 -9.00 11.74
C PHE A 203 -2.76 -8.90 12.20
N ALA A 204 -2.30 -7.69 12.45
CA ALA A 204 -1.03 -7.36 13.09
C ALA A 204 -1.14 -5.99 13.77
N ALA A 205 -0.14 -5.60 14.55
CA ALA A 205 -0.08 -4.26 15.11
C ALA A 205 0.14 -3.20 14.03
N VAL A 206 1.01 -3.50 13.06
CA VAL A 206 1.35 -2.68 11.91
C VAL A 206 1.67 -3.60 10.72
N SER A 207 1.46 -3.13 9.50
CA SER A 207 1.96 -3.76 8.29
C SER A 207 2.78 -2.78 7.45
N LEU A 208 3.78 -3.29 6.72
CA LEU A 208 4.59 -2.47 5.83
C LEU A 208 4.13 -2.64 4.38
N GLY A 209 4.01 -1.52 3.70
CA GLY A 209 3.81 -1.43 2.26
C GLY A 209 5.01 -0.82 1.55
N THR A 210 4.90 -0.72 0.23
CA THR A 210 5.83 0.03 -0.63
C THR A 210 5.04 0.97 -1.50
N GLU A 211 5.61 2.10 -1.86
CA GLU A 211 4.99 3.06 -2.75
C GLU A 211 6.00 3.62 -3.74
N THR A 212 5.58 3.64 -4.98
CA THR A 212 6.17 4.42 -6.06
C THR A 212 5.33 5.68 -6.24
N ASP A 213 4.02 5.53 -6.48
CA ASP A 213 2.99 6.58 -6.43
C ASP A 213 1.68 5.99 -5.91
N GLY A 214 1.15 6.50 -4.80
CA GLY A 214 -0.12 6.11 -4.21
C GLY A 214 -0.14 4.79 -3.43
N SER A 215 0.81 3.90 -3.66
CA SER A 215 0.73 2.49 -3.22
C SER A 215 0.83 2.23 -1.70
N ILE A 216 1.07 3.24 -0.87
CA ILE A 216 0.90 3.22 0.60
C ILE A 216 -0.34 4.02 0.98
N VAL A 217 -0.44 5.25 0.46
CA VAL A 217 -1.48 6.17 0.92
C VAL A 217 -2.87 5.77 0.42
N CYS A 218 -3.01 5.24 -0.80
CA CYS A 218 -4.31 4.78 -1.31
C CYS A 218 -4.85 3.56 -0.54
N PRO A 219 -4.09 2.46 -0.30
CA PRO A 219 -4.55 1.43 0.62
C PRO A 219 -4.83 1.94 2.04
N GLY A 220 -4.08 2.93 2.53
CA GLY A 220 -4.37 3.61 3.80
C GLY A 220 -5.74 4.28 3.79
N ASN A 221 -6.03 5.05 2.73
CA ASN A 221 -7.32 5.70 2.49
C ASN A 221 -8.46 4.68 2.41
N ALA A 222 -8.38 3.74 1.49
CA ALA A 222 -9.44 2.78 1.20
C ALA A 222 -9.78 1.86 2.40
N ASN A 223 -8.79 1.56 3.25
CA ASN A 223 -8.93 0.67 4.40
C ASN A 223 -9.03 1.42 5.75
N GLY A 224 -9.15 2.76 5.73
CA GLY A 224 -9.38 3.58 6.91
C GLY A 224 -8.32 3.45 8.00
N VAL A 225 -7.04 3.43 7.63
CA VAL A 225 -5.90 3.38 8.55
C VAL A 225 -4.95 4.55 8.30
N ALA A 226 -4.15 4.93 9.29
CA ALA A 226 -3.06 5.86 9.07
C ALA A 226 -1.98 5.20 8.20
N ALA A 227 -1.40 5.98 7.28
CA ALA A 227 -0.33 5.52 6.41
C ALA A 227 0.75 6.61 6.28
N LEU A 228 2.01 6.18 6.21
CA LEU A 228 3.13 7.09 6.09
C LEU A 228 4.05 6.64 4.95
N LYS A 229 4.09 7.45 3.89
CA LYS A 229 5.10 7.36 2.83
C LYS A 229 6.27 8.26 3.21
N PRO A 230 7.44 7.71 3.54
CA PRO A 230 8.59 8.56 3.87
C PRO A 230 9.23 9.17 2.63
N THR A 231 10.09 10.15 2.85
CA THR A 231 11.00 10.68 1.84
C THR A 231 11.83 9.54 1.24
N VAL A 232 11.97 9.50 -0.10
CA VAL A 232 12.83 8.54 -0.79
C VAL A 232 14.26 8.63 -0.24
N GLY A 233 14.82 7.48 0.15
CA GLY A 233 16.13 7.39 0.78
C GLY A 233 16.13 7.56 2.30
N LEU A 234 15.02 7.93 2.96
CA LEU A 234 14.94 7.85 4.42
C LEU A 234 14.93 6.40 4.89
N VAL A 235 14.23 5.54 4.19
CA VAL A 235 14.21 4.08 4.38
C VAL A 235 14.89 3.42 3.19
N SER A 236 15.79 2.46 3.43
CA SER A 236 16.47 1.73 2.35
C SER A 236 15.50 0.79 1.63
N ARG A 237 15.63 0.73 0.30
CA ARG A 237 14.89 -0.19 -0.59
C ARG A 237 15.72 -1.40 -0.97
N ALA A 238 16.90 -1.59 -0.39
CA ALA A 238 17.74 -2.77 -0.63
C ALA A 238 17.00 -4.06 -0.26
N GLY A 239 16.81 -4.94 -1.24
CA GLY A 239 15.99 -6.16 -1.09
C GLY A 239 14.48 -5.92 -1.21
N VAL A 240 14.08 -4.88 -1.93
CA VAL A 240 12.68 -4.66 -2.35
C VAL A 240 12.59 -4.90 -3.85
N VAL A 241 11.55 -5.62 -4.30
CA VAL A 241 11.27 -5.77 -5.75
C VAL A 241 10.92 -4.39 -6.30
N PRO A 242 11.71 -3.85 -7.25
CA PRO A 242 11.63 -2.46 -7.65
C PRO A 242 10.55 -2.18 -8.69
N ILE A 243 10.08 -0.93 -8.71
CA ILE A 243 9.58 -0.26 -9.90
C ILE A 243 10.59 0.82 -10.30
N SER A 244 10.96 1.70 -9.37
CA SER A 244 11.76 2.89 -9.67
C SER A 244 12.74 3.22 -8.54
N HIS A 245 14.01 3.35 -8.87
CA HIS A 245 15.03 3.74 -7.89
C HIS A 245 14.98 5.23 -7.52
N THR A 246 14.23 6.07 -8.23
CA THR A 246 14.04 7.48 -7.88
C THR A 246 12.78 7.74 -7.06
N GLN A 247 11.78 6.84 -7.08
CA GLN A 247 10.49 7.07 -6.42
C GLN A 247 10.13 6.05 -5.34
N ASP A 248 10.54 4.78 -5.46
CA ASP A 248 10.16 3.74 -4.52
C ASP A 248 10.54 4.09 -3.07
N THR A 249 9.65 3.76 -2.15
CA THR A 249 9.91 3.82 -0.70
C THR A 249 9.14 2.75 0.04
N VAL A 250 9.53 2.49 1.31
CA VAL A 250 8.85 1.54 2.21
C VAL A 250 8.28 2.31 3.39
N GLY A 251 7.01 2.08 3.71
CA GLY A 251 6.37 2.75 4.82
C GLY A 251 5.26 1.95 5.49
N PRO A 252 4.86 2.36 6.70
CA PRO A 252 3.89 1.65 7.53
C PRO A 252 2.44 2.04 7.25
N HIS A 253 1.56 1.03 7.40
CA HIS A 253 0.13 1.18 7.67
C HIS A 253 -0.13 0.82 9.13
N GLY A 254 -0.71 1.73 9.87
CA GLY A 254 -1.03 1.55 11.30
C GLY A 254 -2.42 2.06 11.63
N ARG A 255 -2.96 1.62 12.76
CA ARG A 255 -4.27 2.13 13.20
C ARG A 255 -4.20 3.55 13.72
N THR A 256 -2.99 4.01 14.08
CA THR A 256 -2.71 5.38 14.51
C THR A 256 -1.43 5.92 13.87
N VAL A 257 -1.35 7.24 13.76
CA VAL A 257 -0.12 7.94 13.36
C VAL A 257 1.04 7.61 14.30
N ALA A 258 0.75 7.40 15.58
CA ALA A 258 1.76 7.01 16.58
C ALA A 258 2.39 5.65 16.28
N ASP A 259 1.61 4.67 15.82
CA ASP A 259 2.11 3.34 15.44
C ASP A 259 2.97 3.42 14.17
N CYS A 260 2.57 4.25 13.20
CA CYS A 260 3.37 4.54 12.01
C CYS A 260 4.71 5.22 12.40
N ALA A 261 4.68 6.19 13.29
CA ALA A 261 5.86 6.89 13.79
C ALA A 261 6.83 5.97 14.55
N ALA A 262 6.30 5.07 15.41
CA ALA A 262 7.11 4.08 16.11
C ALA A 262 7.82 3.14 15.13
N THR A 263 7.10 2.73 14.08
CA THR A 263 7.61 1.83 13.05
C THR A 263 8.67 2.50 12.19
N LEU A 264 8.43 3.74 11.73
CA LEU A 264 9.40 4.52 10.95
C LEU A 264 10.74 4.65 11.69
N GLY A 265 10.72 4.89 13.00
CA GLY A 265 11.93 4.97 13.84
C GLY A 265 12.80 3.71 13.82
N VAL A 266 12.19 2.55 13.57
CA VAL A 266 12.90 1.27 13.49
C VAL A 266 13.39 0.96 12.08
N ILE A 267 12.56 1.18 11.05
CA ILE A 267 12.87 0.78 9.68
C ILE A 267 13.77 1.77 8.93
N GLN A 268 13.87 3.02 9.38
CA GLN A 268 14.70 4.04 8.72
C GLN A 268 16.17 3.62 8.61
N SER A 269 16.84 4.09 7.59
CA SER A 269 18.30 3.93 7.43
C SER A 269 19.02 4.95 8.29
N ARG A 270 19.71 4.48 9.32
CA ARG A 270 20.47 5.35 10.23
C ARG A 270 21.79 5.82 9.62
N THR A 271 22.29 5.05 8.66
CA THR A 271 23.55 5.29 7.95
C THR A 271 23.34 5.02 6.48
N PHE A 272 24.30 5.44 5.67
CA PHE A 272 24.34 5.10 4.25
C PHE A 272 24.31 3.58 4.05
N ASP A 273 23.38 3.09 3.22
CA ASP A 273 23.32 1.71 2.76
C ASP A 273 23.87 1.65 1.33
N GLY A 274 25.06 1.05 1.16
CA GLY A 274 25.69 0.94 -0.16
C GLY A 274 24.88 0.14 -1.19
N ARG A 275 23.87 -0.62 -0.76
CA ARG A 275 22.94 -1.34 -1.64
C ARG A 275 21.78 -0.46 -2.13
N ASP A 276 21.54 0.69 -1.47
CA ASP A 276 20.57 1.70 -1.87
C ASP A 276 21.17 3.11 -1.77
N PRO A 277 21.77 3.62 -2.85
CA PRO A 277 22.42 4.93 -2.86
C PRO A 277 21.54 6.11 -2.47
N ALA A 278 20.21 6.01 -2.62
CA ALA A 278 19.29 7.07 -2.18
C ALA A 278 19.35 7.34 -0.67
N THR A 279 19.83 6.39 0.13
CA THR A 279 20.05 6.58 1.57
C THR A 279 21.17 7.59 1.88
N GLY A 280 21.98 7.96 0.89
CA GLY A 280 22.92 9.07 0.95
C GLY A 280 22.30 10.46 0.75
N GLY A 281 21.02 10.52 0.37
CA GLY A 281 20.27 11.76 0.16
C GLY A 281 20.11 12.21 -1.29
N VAL A 282 20.83 11.60 -2.23
CA VAL A 282 20.73 11.88 -3.68
C VAL A 282 20.32 10.59 -4.37
N PRO A 283 19.09 10.46 -4.93
CA PRO A 283 18.75 9.34 -5.77
C PRO A 283 19.71 9.18 -6.96
N LEU A 284 19.99 7.95 -7.38
CA LEU A 284 20.69 7.68 -8.63
C LEU A 284 19.95 8.37 -9.78
N GLY A 285 20.71 9.01 -10.69
CA GLY A 285 20.13 9.70 -11.85
C GLY A 285 19.75 11.16 -11.62
N TRP A 286 19.62 11.63 -10.38
CA TRP A 286 19.36 13.05 -10.11
C TRP A 286 20.62 13.87 -10.42
N GLN A 287 20.56 14.64 -11.49
CA GLN A 287 21.62 15.59 -11.84
C GLN A 287 21.24 16.97 -11.29
N GLY A 288 22.08 17.52 -10.41
CA GLY A 288 21.89 18.89 -9.90
C GLY A 288 21.66 18.93 -8.40
N THR A 289 20.90 19.89 -7.93
CA THR A 289 20.64 20.19 -6.50
C THR A 289 19.88 19.07 -5.79
N GLY A 290 20.48 17.90 -5.71
CA GLY A 290 19.91 16.75 -5.03
C GLY A 290 19.56 17.09 -3.59
N ARG A 291 18.54 16.40 -3.07
CA ARG A 291 18.16 16.50 -1.67
C ARG A 291 19.34 16.08 -0.80
N THR A 292 19.80 17.00 0.02
CA THR A 292 20.79 16.66 1.04
C THR A 292 20.10 15.94 2.17
N ARG A 293 20.54 14.70 2.46
CA ARG A 293 20.08 13.99 3.65
C ARG A 293 20.51 14.78 4.89
N PRO A 294 19.59 15.14 5.83
CA PRO A 294 19.95 15.80 7.07
C PRO A 294 20.90 14.92 7.89
N THR A 295 21.86 15.56 8.57
CA THR A 295 22.80 14.86 9.47
C THR A 295 22.13 14.40 10.77
N ASN A 296 21.02 15.05 11.15
CA ASN A 296 20.30 14.81 12.41
C ASN A 296 18.93 14.17 12.16
N ILE A 297 18.89 13.01 11.49
CA ILE A 297 17.65 12.27 11.33
C ILE A 297 17.22 11.70 12.68
N PRO A 298 15.97 11.94 13.12
CA PRO A 298 15.46 11.41 14.37
C PRO A 298 15.48 9.89 14.40
N THR A 299 15.86 9.29 15.50
CA THR A 299 15.77 7.84 15.72
C THR A 299 14.45 7.42 16.38
N ASN A 300 13.71 8.40 16.93
CA ASN A 300 12.41 8.20 17.54
C ASN A 300 11.43 9.23 16.99
N TYR A 301 10.53 8.81 16.12
CA TYR A 301 9.52 9.68 15.53
C TYR A 301 8.27 9.84 16.42
N THR A 302 8.08 8.99 17.44
CA THR A 302 6.94 9.15 18.38
C THR A 302 7.03 10.43 19.20
N GLN A 303 8.20 11.02 19.34
CA GLN A 303 8.37 12.31 20.02
C GLN A 303 7.65 13.49 19.33
N PHE A 304 7.30 13.32 18.05
CA PHE A 304 6.59 14.34 17.27
C PHE A 304 5.07 14.13 17.28
N VAL A 305 4.57 13.03 17.82
CA VAL A 305 3.14 12.80 17.99
C VAL A 305 2.59 13.80 18.99
N ASN A 306 1.58 14.58 18.56
CA ASN A 306 1.03 15.66 19.38
C ASN A 306 -0.47 15.84 19.12
N ALA A 307 -1.30 15.52 20.09
CA ALA A 307 -2.75 15.70 20.01
C ALA A 307 -3.19 17.17 19.75
N GLN A 308 -2.33 18.14 20.05
CA GLN A 308 -2.54 19.56 19.77
C GLN A 308 -1.69 20.06 18.59
N GLY A 309 -1.23 19.16 17.74
CA GLY A 309 -0.29 19.45 16.65
C GLY A 309 -0.79 20.47 15.63
N LEU A 310 -2.10 20.68 15.54
CA LEU A 310 -2.74 21.66 14.65
C LEU A 310 -2.84 23.08 15.24
N GLN A 311 -2.62 23.26 16.54
CA GLN A 311 -2.69 24.59 17.16
C GLN A 311 -1.63 25.52 16.58
N GLY A 312 -2.09 26.60 15.93
CA GLY A 312 -1.24 27.60 15.28
C GLY A 312 -0.56 27.12 13.99
N ALA A 313 -0.86 25.93 13.51
CA ALA A 313 -0.36 25.40 12.24
C ALA A 313 -0.90 26.22 11.06
N ARG A 314 -0.10 26.35 9.99
CA ARG A 314 -0.48 27.02 8.74
C ARG A 314 -0.48 25.98 7.62
N LEU A 315 -1.64 25.68 7.07
CA LEU A 315 -1.85 24.62 6.07
C LEU A 315 -2.30 25.21 4.73
N GLY A 316 -1.65 24.80 3.66
CA GLY A 316 -2.09 25.12 2.30
C GLY A 316 -3.07 24.07 1.79
N LEU A 317 -4.28 24.46 1.50
CA LEU A 317 -5.30 23.57 0.95
C LEU A 317 -5.28 23.59 -0.57
N THR A 318 -5.27 22.44 -1.21
CA THR A 318 -5.55 22.30 -2.65
C THR A 318 -6.63 21.26 -2.92
N ARG A 319 -7.47 21.53 -3.92
CA ARG A 319 -8.49 20.64 -4.47
C ARG A 319 -8.17 20.19 -5.88
N ALA A 320 -6.98 20.52 -6.39
CA ALA A 320 -6.63 20.26 -7.79
C ALA A 320 -6.82 18.78 -8.17
N GLY A 321 -6.44 17.85 -7.28
CA GLY A 321 -6.64 16.42 -7.50
C GLY A 321 -8.11 15.96 -7.49
N LEU A 322 -9.00 16.68 -6.81
CA LEU A 322 -10.42 16.31 -6.71
C LEU A 322 -11.25 16.59 -7.96
N ASN A 323 -10.69 17.24 -8.97
CA ASN A 323 -11.41 17.45 -10.23
C ASN A 323 -11.62 16.17 -11.05
N GLY A 324 -10.99 15.06 -10.61
CA GLY A 324 -10.99 13.78 -11.31
C GLY A 324 -10.02 13.75 -12.49
N PHE A 325 -9.64 12.55 -12.90
CA PHE A 325 -8.79 12.35 -14.08
C PHE A 325 -9.57 12.53 -15.39
N ASP A 326 -10.88 12.24 -15.37
CA ASP A 326 -11.78 12.44 -16.49
C ASP A 326 -12.77 13.57 -16.16
N PRO A 327 -12.73 14.70 -16.88
CA PRO A 327 -13.64 15.81 -16.66
C PRO A 327 -15.13 15.47 -16.91
N LEU A 328 -15.40 14.33 -17.55
CA LEU A 328 -16.76 13.83 -17.76
C LEU A 328 -17.27 13.00 -16.57
N VAL A 329 -16.39 12.63 -15.64
CA VAL A 329 -16.70 11.86 -14.43
C VAL A 329 -16.34 12.70 -13.19
N PRO A 330 -17.18 13.68 -12.83
CA PRO A 330 -16.87 14.56 -11.71
C PRO A 330 -16.92 13.80 -10.39
N THR A 331 -16.08 14.24 -9.45
CA THR A 331 -16.12 13.72 -8.07
C THR A 331 -17.51 13.91 -7.47
N PRO A 332 -18.13 12.85 -6.91
CA PRO A 332 -19.47 12.92 -6.34
C PRO A 332 -19.56 13.94 -5.19
N GLN A 333 -20.67 14.70 -5.13
CA GLN A 333 -20.88 15.72 -4.11
C GLN A 333 -20.70 15.20 -2.66
N PRO A 334 -21.18 14.00 -2.26
CA PRO A 334 -20.92 13.49 -0.91
C PRO A 334 -19.45 13.30 -0.55
N VAL A 335 -18.58 13.07 -1.54
CA VAL A 335 -17.11 12.99 -1.35
C VAL A 335 -16.55 14.39 -1.08
N LEU A 336 -16.99 15.38 -1.88
CA LEU A 336 -16.61 16.79 -1.67
C LEU A 336 -17.09 17.29 -0.31
N ASP A 337 -18.33 17.00 0.09
CA ASP A 337 -18.87 17.39 1.39
C ASP A 337 -18.10 16.78 2.57
N ALA A 338 -17.70 15.51 2.45
CA ALA A 338 -16.88 14.85 3.48
C ALA A 338 -15.45 15.43 3.56
N PHE A 339 -14.88 15.82 2.42
CA PHE A 339 -13.60 16.51 2.39
C PHE A 339 -13.68 17.90 3.02
N GLU A 340 -14.68 18.71 2.67
CA GLU A 340 -14.86 20.03 3.27
C GLU A 340 -15.10 19.93 4.79
N ALA A 341 -15.84 18.92 5.27
CA ALA A 341 -15.97 18.66 6.70
C ALA A 341 -14.61 18.36 7.38
N ALA A 342 -13.70 17.67 6.69
CA ALA A 342 -12.34 17.47 7.19
C ALA A 342 -11.54 18.79 7.22
N VAL A 343 -11.71 19.67 6.23
CA VAL A 343 -11.10 21.01 6.20
C VAL A 343 -11.62 21.87 7.35
N ASP A 344 -12.93 21.83 7.63
CA ASP A 344 -13.53 22.50 8.79
C ASP A 344 -12.94 21.98 10.11
N ALA A 345 -12.70 20.67 10.22
CA ALA A 345 -12.08 20.06 11.40
C ALA A 345 -10.64 20.53 11.62
N LEU A 346 -9.84 20.76 10.56
CA LEU A 346 -8.51 21.37 10.66
C LEU A 346 -8.58 22.76 11.30
N THR A 347 -9.51 23.59 10.83
CA THR A 347 -9.73 24.95 11.35
C THR A 347 -10.22 24.93 12.80
N ALA A 348 -11.19 24.05 13.09
CA ALA A 348 -11.72 23.88 14.46
C ALA A 348 -10.65 23.39 15.44
N ALA A 349 -9.66 22.63 14.98
CA ALA A 349 -8.52 22.17 15.77
C ALA A 349 -7.41 23.23 15.90
N GLY A 350 -7.61 24.45 15.37
CA GLY A 350 -6.73 25.60 15.57
C GLY A 350 -5.71 25.87 14.46
N ALA A 351 -5.84 25.21 13.30
CA ALA A 351 -5.03 25.51 12.13
C ALA A 351 -5.56 26.73 11.36
N THR A 352 -4.65 27.48 10.73
CA THR A 352 -4.99 28.47 9.71
C THR A 352 -4.90 27.77 8.35
N VAL A 353 -6.03 27.59 7.68
CA VAL A 353 -6.09 26.99 6.34
C VAL A 353 -6.07 28.09 5.29
N ILE A 354 -5.15 28.00 4.36
CA ILE A 354 -4.96 28.91 3.23
C ILE A 354 -5.36 28.16 1.95
N ASP A 355 -6.41 28.61 1.31
CA ASP A 355 -6.88 28.05 0.05
C ASP A 355 -5.92 28.47 -1.08
N LEU A 356 -5.07 27.54 -1.51
CA LEU A 356 -4.06 27.76 -2.56
C LEU A 356 -4.70 27.97 -3.93
N ASP A 357 -5.80 27.26 -4.20
CA ASP A 357 -6.51 27.35 -5.48
C ASP A 357 -7.17 28.72 -5.60
N ALA A 358 -7.81 29.22 -4.54
CA ALA A 358 -8.39 30.57 -4.50
C ALA A 358 -7.30 31.67 -4.52
N ALA A 359 -6.09 31.37 -4.04
CA ALA A 359 -4.93 32.26 -4.13
C ALA A 359 -4.26 32.26 -5.52
N GLY A 360 -4.76 31.47 -6.46
CA GLY A 360 -4.23 31.34 -7.83
C GLY A 360 -2.92 30.56 -7.92
N PHE A 361 -2.60 29.74 -6.90
CA PHE A 361 -1.44 28.87 -6.96
C PHE A 361 -1.78 27.60 -7.75
N THR A 362 -0.86 27.20 -8.63
CA THR A 362 -0.96 25.95 -9.41
C THR A 362 0.26 25.11 -9.16
N PHE A 363 0.03 23.82 -8.93
CA PHE A 363 1.08 22.81 -8.87
C PHE A 363 1.49 22.45 -10.30
N PRO A 364 2.80 22.40 -10.59
CA PRO A 364 3.29 21.91 -11.87
C PRO A 364 2.96 20.41 -12.03
N SER A 365 2.71 20.00 -13.26
CA SER A 365 2.58 18.59 -13.61
C SER A 365 3.95 17.88 -13.60
N ALA A 366 3.98 16.62 -13.18
CA ALA A 366 5.13 15.73 -13.29
C ALA A 366 5.01 14.86 -14.55
N ASP A 367 4.91 15.46 -15.72
CA ASP A 367 4.68 14.77 -17.00
C ASP A 367 5.78 13.77 -17.38
N GLY A 368 6.93 13.81 -16.69
CA GLY A 368 8.06 12.87 -16.85
C GLY A 368 7.84 11.52 -16.17
N GLU A 369 6.99 11.46 -15.16
CA GLU A 369 6.91 10.37 -14.20
C GLU A 369 6.75 8.99 -14.86
N PHE A 370 5.71 8.80 -15.66
CA PHE A 370 5.44 7.49 -16.23
C PHE A 370 6.60 6.97 -17.11
N PHE A 371 7.25 7.87 -17.86
CA PHE A 371 8.42 7.50 -18.66
C PHE A 371 9.63 7.15 -17.77
N VAL A 372 9.83 7.88 -16.68
CA VAL A 372 10.87 7.56 -15.67
C VAL A 372 10.64 6.16 -15.12
N LEU A 373 9.39 5.83 -14.73
CA LEU A 373 9.05 4.51 -14.21
C LEU A 373 9.32 3.40 -15.22
N LEU A 374 8.92 3.56 -16.48
CA LEU A 374 9.19 2.57 -17.55
C LEU A 374 10.69 2.36 -17.78
N TYR A 375 11.46 3.44 -17.82
CA TYR A 375 12.90 3.41 -18.01
C TYR A 375 13.61 2.69 -16.87
N GLU A 376 13.31 3.07 -15.64
CA GLU A 376 13.94 2.54 -14.45
C GLU A 376 13.54 1.09 -14.20
N PHE A 377 12.27 0.75 -14.34
CA PHE A 377 11.76 -0.60 -14.16
C PHE A 377 12.52 -1.63 -14.99
N LYS A 378 12.73 -1.35 -16.29
CA LYS A 378 13.47 -2.25 -17.19
C LYS A 378 14.88 -2.56 -16.69
N GLY A 379 15.59 -1.55 -16.18
CA GLY A 379 16.94 -1.73 -15.65
C GLY A 379 16.96 -2.33 -14.25
N ASP A 380 16.07 -1.87 -13.37
CA ASP A 380 16.07 -2.21 -11.96
C ASP A 380 15.61 -3.63 -11.71
N ILE A 381 14.60 -4.10 -12.45
CA ILE A 381 14.12 -5.48 -12.32
C ILE A 381 15.19 -6.50 -12.71
N ALA A 382 16.01 -6.20 -13.72
CA ALA A 382 17.14 -7.05 -14.09
C ALA A 382 18.20 -7.11 -12.96
N ARG A 383 18.48 -5.98 -12.30
CA ARG A 383 19.37 -5.94 -11.12
C ARG A 383 18.82 -6.76 -9.96
N TYR A 384 17.50 -6.68 -9.71
CA TYR A 384 16.86 -7.48 -8.69
C TYR A 384 16.90 -8.97 -9.01
N PHE A 385 16.60 -9.38 -10.25
CA PHE A 385 16.64 -10.79 -10.66
C PHE A 385 18.04 -11.39 -10.55
N ALA A 386 19.09 -10.58 -10.69
CA ALA A 386 20.47 -11.01 -10.49
C ALA A 386 20.78 -11.39 -9.02
N THR A 387 19.98 -10.93 -8.05
CA THR A 387 20.10 -11.31 -6.63
C THR A 387 19.36 -12.60 -6.29
N ARG A 388 18.51 -13.09 -7.19
CA ARG A 388 17.66 -14.25 -6.94
C ARG A 388 18.29 -15.53 -7.48
N VAL A 389 18.01 -16.64 -6.80
CA VAL A 389 18.44 -17.97 -7.22
C VAL A 389 17.30 -18.96 -7.07
N GLY A 390 17.25 -19.98 -7.93
CA GLY A 390 16.28 -21.06 -7.82
C GLY A 390 14.81 -20.63 -7.99
N VAL A 391 14.59 -19.50 -8.66
CA VAL A 391 13.28 -19.02 -9.13
C VAL A 391 13.26 -18.93 -10.65
N PRO A 392 12.11 -18.98 -11.34
CA PRO A 392 12.04 -18.98 -12.80
C PRO A 392 12.80 -17.85 -13.49
N VAL A 393 12.76 -16.62 -12.95
CA VAL A 393 13.39 -15.43 -13.53
C VAL A 393 14.78 -15.12 -12.99
N ALA A 394 15.41 -16.02 -12.22
CA ALA A 394 16.73 -15.82 -11.61
C ALA A 394 17.80 -15.48 -12.65
N GLY A 395 18.52 -14.36 -12.44
CA GLY A 395 19.57 -13.88 -13.33
C GLY A 395 19.09 -13.39 -14.69
N GLY A 396 17.75 -13.32 -14.89
CA GLY A 396 17.12 -12.83 -16.12
C GLY A 396 16.90 -11.30 -16.12
N ASN A 397 16.00 -10.86 -16.96
CA ASN A 397 15.61 -9.46 -17.13
C ASN A 397 14.10 -9.36 -17.39
N LEU A 398 13.61 -8.17 -17.73
CA LEU A 398 12.18 -7.95 -17.98
C LEU A 398 11.61 -8.90 -19.06
N GLN A 399 12.38 -9.19 -20.15
CA GLN A 399 11.92 -10.16 -21.17
C GLN A 399 11.69 -11.54 -20.56
N THR A 400 12.53 -11.97 -19.61
CA THR A 400 12.36 -13.27 -18.93
C THR A 400 11.05 -13.33 -18.15
N ALA A 401 10.63 -12.21 -17.52
CA ALA A 401 9.34 -12.13 -16.85
C ALA A 401 8.16 -12.17 -17.86
N ILE A 402 8.28 -11.42 -18.95
CA ILE A 402 7.31 -11.42 -20.07
C ILE A 402 7.11 -12.84 -20.62
N ASP A 403 8.22 -13.54 -20.90
CA ASP A 403 8.20 -14.90 -21.43
C ASP A 403 7.57 -15.88 -20.43
N PHE A 404 7.86 -15.71 -19.14
CA PHE A 404 7.26 -16.52 -18.07
C PHE A 404 5.73 -16.33 -18.03
N ASN A 405 5.27 -15.07 -18.00
CA ASN A 405 3.85 -14.75 -17.98
C ASN A 405 3.12 -15.31 -19.21
N ASN A 406 3.71 -15.19 -20.41
CA ASN A 406 3.14 -15.77 -21.64
C ASN A 406 3.05 -17.29 -21.57
N ALA A 407 4.03 -17.96 -20.96
CA ALA A 407 4.04 -19.42 -20.81
C ALA A 407 3.06 -19.93 -19.75
N HIS A 408 2.62 -19.06 -18.83
CA HIS A 408 1.75 -19.38 -17.68
C HIS A 408 0.53 -18.43 -17.62
N ALA A 409 0.03 -18.02 -18.80
CA ALA A 409 -1.02 -17.03 -18.92
C ALA A 409 -2.34 -17.41 -18.20
N ASP A 410 -2.57 -18.69 -18.03
CA ASP A 410 -3.75 -19.23 -17.34
C ASP A 410 -3.75 -18.89 -15.82
N VAL A 411 -2.60 -18.65 -15.23
CA VAL A 411 -2.46 -18.29 -13.80
C VAL A 411 -1.94 -16.87 -13.57
N GLU A 412 -1.08 -16.36 -14.47
CA GLU A 412 -0.51 -15.02 -14.35
C GLU A 412 -1.40 -13.95 -14.99
N MET A 413 -2.13 -14.27 -16.05
CA MET A 413 -2.91 -13.31 -16.85
C MET A 413 -4.37 -13.76 -17.10
N PRO A 414 -5.09 -14.30 -16.09
CA PRO A 414 -6.46 -14.77 -16.31
C PRO A 414 -7.47 -13.65 -16.55
N PHE A 415 -7.17 -12.42 -16.15
CA PHE A 415 -8.08 -11.27 -16.20
C PHE A 415 -7.55 -10.11 -17.05
N PHE A 416 -6.26 -9.80 -16.99
CA PHE A 416 -5.63 -8.69 -17.69
C PHE A 416 -4.24 -9.07 -18.19
N ASN A 417 -3.74 -8.35 -19.19
CA ASN A 417 -2.48 -8.60 -19.89
C ASN A 417 -1.27 -7.99 -19.14
N GLN A 418 -0.15 -7.79 -19.88
CA GLN A 418 1.11 -7.25 -19.38
C GLN A 418 1.61 -6.06 -20.22
N ASP A 419 0.69 -5.23 -20.64
CA ASP A 419 0.92 -4.14 -21.60
C ASP A 419 1.94 -3.10 -21.09
N ILE A 420 2.03 -2.86 -19.77
CA ILE A 420 3.08 -2.01 -19.19
C ILE A 420 4.44 -2.69 -19.28
N PHE A 421 4.54 -4.00 -19.04
CA PHE A 421 5.78 -4.74 -19.22
C PHE A 421 6.26 -4.69 -20.67
N ASP A 422 5.34 -4.93 -21.61
CA ASP A 422 5.63 -4.88 -23.05
C ASP A 422 6.09 -3.47 -23.45
N LEU A 423 5.43 -2.42 -22.95
CA LEU A 423 5.82 -1.03 -23.19
C LEU A 423 7.21 -0.72 -22.59
N ALA A 424 7.44 -1.08 -21.32
CA ALA A 424 8.74 -0.88 -20.67
C ALA A 424 9.86 -1.61 -21.41
N GLN A 425 9.60 -2.80 -21.97
CA GLN A 425 10.57 -3.55 -22.75
C GLN A 425 11.01 -2.81 -24.02
N THR A 426 10.16 -1.96 -24.60
CA THR A 426 10.53 -1.16 -25.78
C THR A 426 11.44 0.03 -25.47
N ILE A 427 11.55 0.45 -24.21
CA ILE A 427 12.30 1.66 -23.80
C ILE A 427 13.79 1.49 -24.08
N ASN A 428 14.37 2.51 -24.72
CA ASN A 428 15.81 2.63 -24.89
C ASN A 428 16.47 3.15 -23.60
N LEU A 429 17.46 2.44 -23.09
CA LEU A 429 18.16 2.77 -21.84
C LEU A 429 19.34 3.75 -22.01
N ASP A 430 19.50 4.44 -23.15
CA ASP A 430 20.37 5.61 -23.25
C ASP A 430 19.67 6.80 -22.57
N PRO A 431 20.20 7.38 -21.48
CA PRO A 431 19.54 8.42 -20.72
C PRO A 431 19.38 9.75 -21.47
N ASN A 432 20.07 9.90 -22.61
CA ASN A 432 19.98 11.09 -23.47
C ASN A 432 19.13 10.86 -24.73
N PHE A 433 18.68 9.63 -24.98
CA PHE A 433 17.83 9.32 -26.12
C PHE A 433 16.44 9.95 -25.92
N ILE A 434 16.05 10.81 -26.87
CA ILE A 434 14.69 11.39 -26.87
C ILE A 434 13.72 10.32 -27.34
N ASN A 435 12.84 9.88 -26.43
CA ASN A 435 11.83 8.89 -26.77
C ASN A 435 10.74 9.56 -27.65
N PRO A 436 10.45 9.02 -28.84
CA PRO A 436 9.50 9.65 -29.76
C PRO A 436 8.04 9.67 -29.25
N ASN A 437 7.69 8.74 -28.35
CA ASN A 437 6.33 8.66 -27.79
C ASN A 437 6.11 9.67 -26.65
N PHE A 438 7.18 10.04 -25.94
CA PHE A 438 7.11 10.95 -24.79
C PHE A 438 7.65 12.36 -25.12
N GLY A 439 8.48 12.51 -26.16
CA GLY A 439 9.03 13.80 -26.58
C GLY A 439 10.22 14.32 -25.77
N PHE A 440 10.71 13.54 -24.79
CA PHE A 440 11.88 13.89 -23.96
C PHE A 440 12.76 12.67 -23.69
N SER A 441 13.98 12.93 -23.21
CA SER A 441 14.90 11.92 -22.72
C SER A 441 14.67 11.62 -21.23
N TYR A 442 15.22 10.50 -20.72
CA TYR A 442 15.15 10.17 -19.30
C TYR A 442 15.70 11.30 -18.41
N ASN A 443 16.83 11.91 -18.75
CA ASN A 443 17.39 13.02 -17.98
C ASN A 443 16.46 14.26 -17.97
N GLN A 444 15.74 14.50 -19.08
CA GLN A 444 14.77 15.60 -19.15
C GLN A 444 13.53 15.27 -18.30
N ALA A 445 13.03 14.03 -18.36
CA ALA A 445 11.91 13.57 -17.55
C ALA A 445 12.19 13.71 -16.04
N LEU A 446 13.36 13.23 -15.57
CA LEU A 446 13.78 13.43 -14.17
C LEU A 446 13.83 14.90 -13.77
N THR A 447 14.25 15.79 -14.69
CA THR A 447 14.26 17.24 -14.41
C THR A 447 12.86 17.81 -14.29
N ILE A 448 11.91 17.34 -15.09
CA ILE A 448 10.49 17.73 -15.02
C ILE A 448 9.92 17.33 -13.64
N ASP A 449 10.12 16.07 -13.25
CA ASP A 449 9.58 15.50 -12.03
C ASP A 449 10.19 16.17 -10.77
N HIS A 450 11.50 16.40 -10.78
CA HIS A 450 12.15 17.15 -9.71
C HIS A 450 11.60 18.58 -9.59
N ASN A 451 11.46 19.27 -10.72
CA ASN A 451 10.93 20.64 -10.75
C ASN A 451 9.47 20.71 -10.31
N ALA A 452 8.68 19.64 -10.51
CA ALA A 452 7.32 19.57 -9.97
C ALA A 452 7.30 19.70 -8.45
N GLY A 453 8.24 19.08 -7.74
CA GLY A 453 8.40 19.24 -6.28
C GLY A 453 8.88 20.64 -5.88
N VAL A 454 9.97 21.10 -6.49
CA VAL A 454 10.57 22.41 -6.17
C VAL A 454 9.61 23.58 -6.44
N ASN A 455 8.95 23.57 -7.59
CA ASN A 455 8.00 24.60 -7.97
C ASN A 455 6.56 24.33 -7.51
N GLY A 456 6.31 23.17 -6.93
CA GLY A 456 5.05 22.77 -6.31
C GLY A 456 5.10 22.92 -4.80
N ILE A 457 5.32 21.81 -4.06
CA ILE A 457 5.26 21.76 -2.59
C ILE A 457 6.25 22.75 -1.95
N ASP A 458 7.52 22.77 -2.38
CA ASP A 458 8.53 23.67 -1.79
C ASP A 458 8.17 25.15 -1.99
N ARG A 459 7.72 25.49 -3.21
CA ARG A 459 7.28 26.87 -3.50
C ARG A 459 6.03 27.25 -2.72
N ALA A 460 5.04 26.36 -2.61
CA ALA A 460 3.83 26.63 -1.83
C ALA A 460 4.17 26.90 -0.37
N ILE A 461 4.99 26.01 0.23
CA ILE A 461 5.42 26.13 1.62
C ILE A 461 6.17 27.44 1.87
N SER A 462 7.13 27.80 1.01
CA SER A 462 7.91 29.02 1.17
C SER A 462 7.10 30.30 0.90
N GLN A 463 6.30 30.31 -0.16
CA GLN A 463 5.54 31.51 -0.60
C GLN A 463 4.45 31.89 0.39
N PHE A 464 3.75 30.90 0.97
CA PHE A 464 2.62 31.13 1.89
C PHE A 464 2.98 30.89 3.34
N HIS A 465 4.26 30.59 3.64
CA HIS A 465 4.76 30.30 4.99
C HIS A 465 3.97 29.16 5.66
N LEU A 466 3.86 28.02 4.99
CA LEU A 466 3.09 26.87 5.43
C LEU A 466 3.96 25.87 6.21
N ASP A 467 3.29 25.11 7.07
CA ASP A 467 3.87 23.92 7.70
C ASP A 467 3.72 22.68 6.81
N ALA A 468 2.61 22.60 6.05
CA ALA A 468 2.33 21.52 5.10
C ALA A 468 1.29 21.96 4.06
N VAL A 469 1.19 21.19 2.96
CA VAL A 469 0.06 21.21 2.03
C VAL A 469 -0.89 20.08 2.42
N VAL A 470 -2.21 20.27 2.25
CA VAL A 470 -3.23 19.25 2.51
C VAL A 470 -4.18 19.10 1.33
N SER A 471 -4.60 17.86 1.09
CA SER A 471 -5.64 17.52 0.11
C SER A 471 -6.34 16.22 0.52
N ALA A 472 -7.47 15.88 -0.11
CA ALA A 472 -8.00 14.53 -0.01
C ALA A 472 -6.96 13.53 -0.54
N THR A 473 -6.93 12.33 0.03
CA THR A 473 -5.94 11.33 -0.40
C THR A 473 -6.33 10.77 -1.77
N ASP A 474 -7.43 10.01 -1.81
CA ASP A 474 -7.94 9.36 -3.01
C ASP A 474 -9.46 9.20 -2.90
N ASN A 475 -10.13 8.79 -3.98
CA ASN A 475 -11.56 8.49 -3.91
C ASN A 475 -11.84 7.33 -2.93
N PRO A 476 -13.06 7.26 -2.35
CA PRO A 476 -13.48 6.12 -1.55
C PRO A 476 -13.42 4.81 -2.33
N ALA A 477 -13.26 3.69 -1.63
CA ALA A 477 -13.17 2.37 -2.21
C ALA A 477 -14.34 2.06 -3.16
N TRP A 478 -14.03 1.56 -4.36
CA TRP A 478 -14.97 1.16 -5.41
C TRP A 478 -15.28 -0.34 -5.34
N SER A 479 -16.27 -0.81 -6.09
CA SER A 479 -16.55 -2.24 -6.22
C SER A 479 -15.40 -2.94 -6.94
N THR A 480 -14.99 -4.11 -6.47
CA THR A 480 -13.95 -4.90 -7.13
C THR A 480 -14.43 -5.36 -8.51
N ASP A 481 -13.65 -5.06 -9.55
CA ASP A 481 -13.95 -5.41 -10.93
C ASP A 481 -12.71 -6.07 -11.57
N LEU A 482 -12.80 -7.39 -11.80
CA LEU A 482 -11.72 -8.17 -12.41
C LEU A 482 -11.73 -8.11 -13.95
N ILE A 483 -12.72 -7.42 -14.55
CA ILE A 483 -12.89 -7.36 -16.00
C ILE A 483 -12.41 -6.02 -16.56
N TYR A 484 -12.79 -4.93 -15.90
CA TYR A 484 -12.49 -3.56 -16.36
C TYR A 484 -11.46 -2.83 -15.49
N GLY A 485 -10.89 -3.52 -14.49
CA GLY A 485 -9.86 -2.95 -13.65
C GLY A 485 -10.37 -1.98 -12.59
N ASP A 486 -9.53 -1.06 -12.16
CA ASP A 486 -9.81 -0.13 -11.08
C ASP A 486 -10.68 1.04 -11.52
N HIS A 487 -11.72 1.35 -10.75
CA HIS A 487 -12.54 2.55 -10.91
C HIS A 487 -11.95 3.72 -10.10
N PHE A 488 -10.69 4.04 -10.38
CA PHE A 488 -9.94 5.08 -9.70
C PHE A 488 -10.22 6.44 -10.34
N ILE A 489 -10.92 7.33 -9.62
CA ILE A 489 -11.43 8.59 -10.17
C ILE A 489 -10.45 9.74 -9.95
N PHE A 490 -9.88 9.84 -8.73
CA PHE A 490 -8.89 10.87 -8.39
C PHE A 490 -7.89 10.37 -7.36
N GLY A 491 -6.72 10.96 -7.35
CA GLY A 491 -5.67 10.79 -6.35
C GLY A 491 -4.77 12.02 -6.30
N THR A 492 -4.11 12.23 -5.18
CA THR A 492 -3.26 13.41 -4.96
C THR A 492 -1.81 13.06 -4.63
N SER A 493 -1.49 11.77 -4.56
CA SER A 493 -0.15 11.26 -4.21
C SER A 493 0.95 11.76 -5.16
N GLY A 494 0.68 11.90 -6.45
CA GLY A 494 1.64 12.34 -7.48
C GLY A 494 2.31 13.68 -7.16
N LEU A 495 1.65 14.58 -6.40
CA LEU A 495 2.25 15.83 -5.93
C LEU A 495 3.57 15.61 -5.16
N ALA A 496 3.67 14.49 -4.42
CA ALA A 496 4.81 14.15 -3.59
C ALA A 496 5.56 12.90 -4.08
N ALA A 497 4.92 12.04 -4.87
CA ALA A 497 5.51 10.80 -5.37
C ALA A 497 6.66 11.08 -6.34
N ALA A 498 6.38 11.79 -7.43
CA ALA A 498 7.36 12.11 -8.46
C ALA A 498 8.62 12.82 -7.91
N PRO A 499 8.54 13.85 -7.04
CA PRO A 499 9.72 14.43 -6.42
C PRO A 499 10.28 13.60 -5.24
N GLY A 500 9.63 12.51 -4.85
CA GLY A 500 10.04 11.63 -3.76
C GLY A 500 9.89 12.26 -2.37
N TYR A 501 8.89 13.11 -2.16
CA TYR A 501 8.60 13.81 -0.90
C TYR A 501 7.70 12.97 0.01
N PRO A 502 7.64 13.26 1.34
CA PRO A 502 6.86 12.47 2.28
C PRO A 502 5.38 12.83 2.24
N ILE A 503 4.54 11.83 2.59
CA ILE A 503 3.11 11.98 2.84
C ILE A 503 2.77 11.29 4.16
N VAL A 504 1.94 11.93 4.99
CA VAL A 504 1.22 11.26 6.06
C VAL A 504 -0.27 11.36 5.78
N GLN A 505 -0.91 10.21 5.61
CA GLN A 505 -2.33 10.08 5.35
C GLN A 505 -3.03 9.59 6.61
N VAL A 506 -4.24 10.12 6.89
CA VAL A 506 -5.10 9.72 8.01
C VAL A 506 -6.56 9.63 7.58
N PRO A 507 -7.37 8.75 8.20
CA PRO A 507 -8.82 8.72 7.97
C PRO A 507 -9.47 10.06 8.31
N ALA A 508 -10.28 10.59 7.40
CA ALA A 508 -10.88 11.92 7.51
C ALA A 508 -12.43 11.91 7.46
N GLY A 509 -13.02 10.86 6.93
CA GLY A 509 -14.48 10.72 6.84
C GLY A 509 -14.90 9.34 6.38
N ILE A 510 -16.22 9.16 6.28
CA ILE A 510 -16.86 7.97 5.70
C ILE A 510 -17.85 8.42 4.65
N VAL A 511 -17.77 7.85 3.45
CA VAL A 511 -18.66 8.12 2.33
C VAL A 511 -19.21 6.80 1.81
N PHE A 512 -20.53 6.61 1.79
CA PHE A 512 -21.17 5.36 1.37
C PHE A 512 -20.62 4.10 2.07
N GLY A 513 -20.26 4.24 3.35
CA GLY A 513 -19.67 3.15 4.14
C GLY A 513 -18.17 2.92 3.92
N ALA A 514 -17.55 3.60 2.96
CA ALA A 514 -16.13 3.51 2.67
C ALA A 514 -15.35 4.70 3.27
N PRO A 515 -14.14 4.49 3.79
CA PRO A 515 -13.29 5.57 4.28
C PRO A 515 -12.86 6.57 3.21
N LEU A 516 -12.69 7.83 3.62
CA LEU A 516 -12.02 8.89 2.90
C LEU A 516 -10.86 9.39 3.75
N GLY A 517 -9.69 9.59 3.15
CA GLY A 517 -8.48 10.06 3.82
C GLY A 517 -8.15 11.52 3.52
N LEU A 518 -7.38 12.12 4.43
CA LEU A 518 -6.71 13.41 4.27
C LEU A 518 -5.21 13.19 4.27
N SER A 519 -4.52 13.70 3.26
CA SER A 519 -3.06 13.67 3.13
C SER A 519 -2.42 14.99 3.53
N PHE A 520 -1.33 14.90 4.28
CA PHE A 520 -0.42 15.98 4.61
C PHE A 520 0.88 15.79 3.83
N PHE A 521 1.23 16.76 3.00
CA PHE A 521 2.41 16.75 2.14
C PHE A 521 3.43 17.77 2.65
N GLY A 522 4.70 17.42 2.61
CA GLY A 522 5.77 18.32 3.01
C GLY A 522 7.00 18.24 2.10
N THR A 523 7.97 19.10 2.37
CA THR A 523 9.27 19.04 1.70
C THR A 523 10.02 17.77 2.11
N ALA A 524 11.09 17.42 1.40
CA ALA A 524 11.92 16.27 1.74
C ALA A 524 12.38 16.30 3.21
N PHE A 525 12.26 15.17 3.89
CA PHE A 525 12.63 14.95 5.30
C PHE A 525 11.78 15.75 6.32
N SER A 526 10.56 16.15 5.95
CA SER A 526 9.63 16.85 6.86
C SER A 526 8.71 15.91 7.65
N GLU A 527 8.97 14.61 7.69
CA GLU A 527 8.18 13.62 8.44
C GLU A 527 7.88 14.06 9.89
N PRO A 528 8.82 14.68 10.64
CA PRO A 528 8.53 15.19 11.99
C PRO A 528 7.35 16.16 12.04
N THR A 529 7.30 17.11 11.09
CA THR A 529 6.21 18.08 10.98
C THR A 529 4.90 17.41 10.56
N LEU A 530 4.95 16.53 9.57
CA LEU A 530 3.76 15.85 9.08
C LEU A 530 3.15 14.92 10.14
N ILE A 531 3.98 14.19 10.90
CA ILE A 531 3.54 13.36 12.03
C ILE A 531 2.85 14.22 13.10
N LYS A 532 3.41 15.38 13.44
CA LYS A 532 2.80 16.31 14.39
C LYS A 532 1.41 16.78 13.94
N LEU A 533 1.29 17.20 12.69
CA LEU A 533 0.04 17.72 12.13
C LEU A 533 -1.02 16.62 12.01
N ALA A 534 -0.66 15.49 11.40
CA ALA A 534 -1.56 14.36 11.19
C ALA A 534 -2.05 13.76 12.52
N SER A 535 -1.18 13.62 13.52
CA SER A 535 -1.59 13.14 14.85
C SER A 535 -2.50 14.13 15.58
N GLY A 536 -2.35 15.43 15.33
CA GLY A 536 -3.26 16.46 15.82
C GLY A 536 -4.66 16.33 15.20
N PHE A 537 -4.73 16.09 13.89
CA PHE A 537 -5.99 15.85 13.18
C PHE A 537 -6.66 14.54 13.63
N GLU A 538 -5.89 13.45 13.71
CA GLU A 538 -6.38 12.15 14.21
C GLU A 538 -6.99 12.28 15.62
N ALA A 539 -6.31 13.01 16.52
CA ALA A 539 -6.79 13.22 17.88
C ALA A 539 -8.07 14.07 17.94
N ALA A 540 -8.19 15.07 17.06
CA ALA A 540 -9.34 15.96 16.99
C ALA A 540 -10.59 15.27 16.43
N THR A 541 -10.43 14.44 15.40
CA THR A 541 -11.55 13.86 14.65
C THR A 541 -11.91 12.44 15.09
N ARG A 542 -10.91 11.61 15.41
CA ARG A 542 -11.04 10.21 15.82
C ARG A 542 -11.90 9.37 14.85
N VAL A 543 -11.80 9.65 13.55
CA VAL A 543 -12.65 9.04 12.52
C VAL A 543 -12.64 7.51 12.60
N ARG A 544 -11.43 6.89 12.64
CA ARG A 544 -11.34 5.43 12.76
C ARG A 544 -11.99 4.89 14.03
N ALA A 545 -11.79 5.53 15.17
CA ALA A 545 -12.34 5.05 16.45
C ALA A 545 -13.88 5.01 16.48
N HIS A 546 -14.52 5.82 15.63
CA HIS A 546 -15.97 5.86 15.49
C HIS A 546 -16.49 5.02 14.32
N ASN A 547 -15.60 4.53 13.45
CA ASN A 547 -15.97 3.85 12.22
C ASN A 547 -15.02 2.66 11.99
N LEU A 548 -15.31 1.53 12.61
CA LEU A 548 -14.53 0.30 12.48
C LEU A 548 -15.00 -0.53 11.28
N PRO A 549 -14.13 -1.41 10.72
CA PRO A 549 -14.50 -2.32 9.65
C PRO A 549 -15.66 -3.23 10.03
N THR A 550 -16.53 -3.54 9.07
CA THR A 550 -17.74 -4.34 9.29
C THR A 550 -17.59 -5.80 8.88
N PHE A 551 -16.62 -6.13 8.02
CA PHE A 551 -16.40 -7.45 7.44
C PHE A 551 -17.65 -8.04 6.76
N ALA A 552 -18.41 -7.18 6.09
CA ALA A 552 -19.62 -7.52 5.37
C ALA A 552 -19.65 -6.80 4.01
N ASP A 553 -20.45 -7.30 3.08
CA ASP A 553 -20.67 -6.60 1.83
C ASP A 553 -21.41 -5.29 2.05
N THR A 554 -21.10 -4.27 1.25
CA THR A 554 -21.79 -2.98 1.28
C THR A 554 -23.20 -3.06 0.70
N VAL A 555 -23.45 -4.04 -0.19
CA VAL A 555 -24.78 -4.37 -0.71
C VAL A 555 -25.21 -5.71 -0.11
N PRO A 556 -26.01 -5.73 0.97
CA PRO A 556 -26.44 -6.99 1.56
C PRO A 556 -27.22 -7.84 0.55
N SER A 557 -26.79 -9.09 0.35
CA SER A 557 -27.42 -10.02 -0.58
C SER A 557 -28.93 -10.24 -0.31
N HIS A 558 -29.37 -10.05 0.94
CA HIS A 558 -30.78 -10.16 1.33
C HIS A 558 -31.62 -8.93 0.97
N ASN A 559 -31.05 -7.79 0.61
CA ASN A 559 -31.81 -6.66 0.07
C ASN A 559 -32.29 -6.89 -1.37
N ILE A 560 -31.70 -7.87 -2.07
CA ILE A 560 -32.17 -8.30 -3.40
C ILE A 560 -33.28 -9.35 -3.27
N GLN A 561 -33.39 -10.00 -2.14
CA GLN A 561 -34.51 -10.87 -1.79
C GLN A 561 -35.65 -10.00 -1.18
N GLY A 562 -36.20 -9.10 -2.01
CA GLY A 562 -37.49 -8.51 -1.66
C GLY A 562 -38.42 -9.65 -1.25
N THR A 563 -39.19 -9.42 -0.19
CA THR A 563 -40.18 -10.32 0.43
C THR A 563 -41.34 -10.72 -0.48
N THR A 564 -41.13 -10.79 -1.79
CA THR A 564 -42.06 -11.37 -2.74
C THR A 564 -41.62 -12.81 -3.00
N PRO A 565 -42.45 -13.81 -2.63
CA PRO A 565 -42.20 -15.19 -3.01
C PRO A 565 -42.06 -15.26 -4.52
N ARG A 566 -40.94 -15.82 -5.01
CA ARG A 566 -40.82 -16.17 -6.44
C ARG A 566 -42.04 -16.96 -6.84
N PRO A 567 -42.79 -16.54 -7.87
CA PRO A 567 -43.84 -17.41 -8.43
C PRO A 567 -43.15 -18.71 -8.87
N SER A 568 -43.62 -19.83 -8.34
CA SER A 568 -43.19 -21.14 -8.80
C SER A 568 -43.47 -21.23 -10.29
N HIS A 569 -42.44 -21.21 -11.12
CA HIS A 569 -42.58 -21.50 -12.54
C HIS A 569 -43.00 -22.97 -12.71
N LYS A 570 -44.31 -23.19 -12.78
CA LYS A 570 -44.83 -24.38 -13.47
C LYS A 570 -44.42 -24.25 -14.92
N GLN A 571 -43.57 -25.21 -15.37
CA GLN A 571 -43.26 -25.38 -16.76
C GLN A 571 -44.57 -25.49 -17.56
N SER A 572 -44.89 -24.50 -18.38
CA SER A 572 -45.83 -24.64 -19.48
C SER A 572 -45.01 -24.64 -20.77
N ASN A 573 -44.85 -25.82 -21.35
CA ASN A 573 -44.52 -25.98 -22.77
C ASN A 573 -45.54 -25.21 -23.60
N LYS A 574 -45.09 -24.22 -24.41
CA LYS A 574 -45.61 -24.02 -25.78
C LYS A 574 -44.99 -22.80 -26.48
N ALA A 575 -44.60 -23.11 -27.72
CA ALA A 575 -44.57 -22.28 -28.93
C ALA A 575 -43.40 -21.30 -29.13
N ALA A 576 -42.57 -21.71 -30.11
CA ALA A 576 -41.62 -20.86 -30.82
C ALA A 576 -42.32 -19.67 -31.48
N VAL A 577 -41.82 -18.46 -31.18
CA VAL A 577 -42.13 -17.24 -31.94
C VAL A 577 -40.88 -16.82 -32.72
N LYS A 578 -41.01 -16.67 -34.01
CA LYS A 578 -39.99 -16.19 -34.96
C LYS A 578 -39.64 -14.74 -34.65
N THR A 579 -38.34 -14.45 -34.56
CA THR A 579 -37.79 -13.08 -34.52
C THR A 579 -37.80 -12.44 -35.91
N PRO A 580 -38.17 -11.17 -36.04
CA PRO A 580 -37.89 -10.36 -37.22
C PRO A 580 -36.48 -9.78 -37.17
N ASN A 581 -35.80 -9.74 -38.31
CA ASN A 581 -34.52 -9.12 -38.55
C ASN A 581 -34.57 -7.60 -38.20
N ALA A 582 -33.59 -7.13 -37.41
CA ALA A 582 -33.29 -5.70 -37.25
C ALA A 582 -32.00 -5.34 -38.03
N PRO A 583 -31.92 -4.13 -38.61
CA PRO A 583 -30.84 -3.75 -39.52
C PRO A 583 -29.59 -3.28 -38.77
N ASN A 584 -28.45 -3.52 -39.43
CA ASN A 584 -27.11 -3.08 -39.04
C ASN A 584 -27.04 -1.58 -38.78
N ALA A 585 -26.70 -1.19 -37.53
CA ALA A 585 -26.18 0.13 -37.21
C ALA A 585 -24.67 0.01 -36.92
N LYS A 586 -23.86 0.65 -37.76
CA LYS A 586 -22.42 0.83 -37.56
C LYS A 586 -22.20 1.80 -36.40
N MET A 587 -21.46 1.38 -35.40
CA MET A 587 -20.90 2.29 -34.40
C MET A 587 -19.60 2.90 -34.91
N PRO A 588 -19.32 4.15 -34.61
CA PRO A 588 -18.05 4.79 -34.92
C PRO A 588 -16.98 4.40 -33.90
N HIS A 589 -15.79 4.09 -34.40
CA HIS A 589 -14.57 3.95 -33.62
C HIS A 589 -14.21 5.31 -33.01
N HIS A 590 -14.10 5.40 -31.70
CA HIS A 590 -13.31 6.44 -31.04
C HIS A 590 -11.97 5.84 -30.60
N HIS A 591 -10.92 6.40 -31.17
CA HIS A 591 -9.55 6.32 -30.72
C HIS A 591 -9.40 7.16 -29.45
N MET A 592 -8.85 6.60 -28.41
CA MET A 592 -7.66 7.01 -27.66
C MET A 592 -7.35 5.96 -26.61
#